data_9a37928fe3f97ec2f4b0d903e6e65171
#
_entry.id   9a37928fe3f97ec2f4b0d903e6e65171
#
_cell.length_a   1.000
_cell.length_b   1.000
_cell.length_c   1.000
_cell.angle_alpha   90.00
_cell.angle_beta   90.00
_cell.angle_gamma   90.00
#
_symmetry.space_group_name_H-M   'P 1'
#
loop_
_entity.id
_entity.type
_entity.pdbx_description
1 polymer ?
#
loop_
_entity_poly.entity_id
_entity_poly.type
_entity_poly.pdbx_seq_one_letter_code
_entity_poly.pdbx_strand_id
1 'polypeptide(L)'
;IIRYVSGDDADLRMPPEEEKPLSGTEVAVLRAWIDAGANWPDSASAKVTDPLDWWSLRPIVKAAPPPGATHPIDAFIRARLASHGLHPAPPADARTLIRRLYFDLTGLPPTPEEIAAFVADRSPDAYARLVDRLLESPRYGERWARHWLDVVHYGDTHGYDKDKPRPNAWPYRDYVIRALNTDQPYARFVQEQIAGDVLFPDSPDAVEALGLIAAGPWDFIGHAEVPESKIDGKIARHLDRDDMVANTIGTFASVTVHCAQCHNHKFDPVPQEDYYRLQAVFSALDRTDRPYHRDPAIHARRRALEQSIRENIAALNALETPLRAQAGPALAELERQIKESSFQGPNVRRGYHSAVADTPDTVKWVQVDLGESVEIDRVWLLPAS
;
A
#
# COMPACT_ATOMS: atom_id res chain seq x y z
N ILE A 1 -9.03 35.25 8.07
CA ILE A 1 -8.32 35.69 6.85
C ILE A 1 -7.65 37.03 7.05
N ILE A 2 -8.33 38.02 7.60
CA ILE A 2 -7.77 39.39 7.78
C ILE A 2 -6.43 39.35 8.54
N ARG A 3 -6.34 38.59 9.63
CA ARG A 3 -5.10 38.44 10.41
C ARG A 3 -3.93 37.92 9.56
N TYR A 4 -4.21 37.04 8.60
CA TYR A 4 -3.18 36.48 7.73
C TYR A 4 -2.71 37.50 6.66
N VAL A 5 -3.63 38.28 6.10
CA VAL A 5 -3.31 39.20 5.00
C VAL A 5 -2.87 40.58 5.48
N SER A 6 -3.11 40.97 6.76
CA SER A 6 -2.66 42.20 7.35
C SER A 6 -1.16 42.23 7.69
N GLY A 7 -0.53 41.05 7.81
CA GLY A 7 0.85 40.92 8.21
C GLY A 7 1.11 41.14 9.70
N ASP A 8 0.07 41.14 10.54
CA ASP A 8 0.16 41.30 11.99
C ASP A 8 0.82 40.12 12.70
N ASP A 9 0.97 39.00 12.02
CA ASP A 9 1.54 37.75 12.54
C ASP A 9 2.62 37.27 11.57
N ALA A 10 3.86 37.20 12.02
CA ALA A 10 5.00 36.82 11.18
C ALA A 10 4.95 35.31 10.78
N ASP A 11 4.36 34.44 11.63
CA ASP A 11 4.29 33.00 11.39
C ASP A 11 3.10 32.61 10.51
N LEU A 12 2.12 33.49 10.33
CA LEU A 12 0.86 33.23 9.63
C LEU A 12 0.58 34.30 8.54
N ARG A 13 1.58 34.61 7.74
CA ARG A 13 1.47 35.65 6.71
C ARG A 13 0.98 35.09 5.37
N MET A 14 0.02 35.79 4.75
CA MET A 14 -0.44 35.58 3.38
C MET A 14 -0.45 36.90 2.57
N PRO A 15 0.08 36.91 1.35
CA PRO A 15 0.85 35.86 0.70
C PRO A 15 2.21 35.63 1.40
N PRO A 16 2.94 34.52 1.05
CA PRO A 16 4.29 34.26 1.56
C PRO A 16 5.26 35.41 1.35
N GLU A 17 6.39 35.44 2.09
CA GLU A 17 7.37 36.54 2.05
C GLU A 17 7.90 36.89 0.66
N GLU A 18 7.95 35.88 -0.22
CA GLU A 18 8.45 36.02 -1.60
C GLU A 18 7.44 36.69 -2.54
N GLU A 19 6.21 36.85 -2.11
CA GLU A 19 5.12 37.46 -2.87
C GLU A 19 4.77 38.86 -2.37
N LYS A 20 4.23 39.68 -3.28
CA LYS A 20 3.84 41.03 -2.96
C LYS A 20 2.71 41.06 -1.92
N PRO A 21 2.89 41.67 -0.74
CA PRO A 21 1.86 41.78 0.27
C PRO A 21 0.66 42.60 -0.21
N LEU A 22 -0.53 42.29 0.33
CA LEU A 22 -1.70 43.12 0.09
C LEU A 22 -1.48 44.52 0.65
N SER A 23 -1.92 45.51 -0.10
CA SER A 23 -1.94 46.89 0.37
C SER A 23 -2.97 47.11 1.47
N GLY A 24 -2.77 48.08 2.33
CA GLY A 24 -3.75 48.43 3.37
C GLY A 24 -5.16 48.71 2.82
N THR A 25 -5.26 49.22 1.59
CA THR A 25 -6.54 49.43 0.91
C THR A 25 -7.22 48.11 0.54
N GLU A 26 -6.46 47.14 0.02
CA GLU A 26 -6.99 45.81 -0.32
C GLU A 26 -7.45 45.06 0.93
N VAL A 27 -6.69 45.13 2.02
CA VAL A 27 -7.08 44.55 3.32
C VAL A 27 -8.35 45.24 3.86
N ALA A 28 -8.49 46.54 3.71
CA ALA A 28 -9.70 47.27 4.13
C ALA A 28 -10.93 46.86 3.32
N VAL A 29 -10.79 46.65 2.01
CA VAL A 29 -11.85 46.15 1.14
C VAL A 29 -12.30 44.74 1.56
N LEU A 30 -11.34 43.82 1.83
CA LEU A 30 -11.66 42.49 2.31
C LEU A 30 -12.38 42.52 3.66
N ARG A 31 -11.94 43.38 4.57
CA ARG A 31 -12.59 43.57 5.87
C ARG A 31 -14.03 44.03 5.70
N ALA A 32 -14.24 45.12 4.93
CA ALA A 32 -15.58 45.65 4.67
C ALA A 32 -16.51 44.60 4.01
N TRP A 33 -15.99 43.80 3.11
CA TRP A 33 -16.76 42.70 2.49
C TRP A 33 -17.17 41.64 3.52
N ILE A 34 -16.26 41.23 4.41
CA ILE A 34 -16.54 40.28 5.49
C ILE A 34 -17.58 40.87 6.46
N ASP A 35 -17.40 42.13 6.89
CA ASP A 35 -18.31 42.79 7.81
C ASP A 35 -19.72 42.98 7.21
N ALA A 36 -19.82 43.10 5.89
CA ALA A 36 -21.07 43.09 5.12
C ALA A 36 -21.72 41.71 4.94
N GLY A 37 -21.16 40.69 5.58
CA GLY A 37 -21.69 39.31 5.52
C GLY A 37 -21.06 38.40 4.43
N ALA A 38 -19.92 38.84 3.87
CA ALA A 38 -19.15 38.11 2.86
C ALA A 38 -20.02 37.59 1.67
N ASN A 39 -21.01 38.36 1.27
CA ASN A 39 -21.90 38.06 0.18
C ASN A 39 -21.11 37.89 -1.13
N TRP A 40 -21.17 36.68 -1.70
CA TRP A 40 -20.57 36.38 -2.99
C TRP A 40 -21.68 36.32 -4.05
N PRO A 41 -21.71 37.25 -5.02
CA PRO A 41 -22.77 37.27 -6.04
C PRO A 41 -22.62 36.04 -6.94
N ASP A 42 -23.74 35.37 -7.25
CA ASP A 42 -23.76 34.21 -8.14
C ASP A 42 -23.14 34.52 -9.53
N SER A 43 -23.23 35.76 -9.98
CA SER A 43 -22.62 36.24 -11.22
C SER A 43 -21.07 36.31 -11.17
N ALA A 44 -20.47 36.36 -9.98
CA ALA A 44 -19.02 36.31 -9.78
C ALA A 44 -18.50 34.87 -9.57
N SER A 45 -19.38 33.94 -9.29
CA SER A 45 -19.05 32.53 -9.37
C SER A 45 -18.81 32.21 -10.84
N ALA A 46 -17.60 31.69 -11.15
CA ALA A 46 -17.38 31.09 -12.47
C ALA A 46 -18.55 30.17 -12.73
N LYS A 47 -19.20 30.26 -13.91
CA LYS A 47 -20.21 29.26 -14.30
C LYS A 47 -19.60 27.91 -14.02
N VAL A 48 -20.13 27.21 -13.06
CA VAL A 48 -19.76 25.80 -12.82
C VAL A 48 -20.19 25.08 -14.07
N THR A 49 -19.28 24.98 -15.03
CA THR A 49 -19.35 23.96 -16.07
C THR A 49 -19.47 22.65 -15.33
N ASP A 50 -20.38 21.79 -15.75
CA ASP A 50 -20.53 20.45 -15.16
C ASP A 50 -19.16 19.92 -14.78
N PRO A 51 -18.86 19.64 -13.50
CA PRO A 51 -17.54 19.14 -13.08
C PRO A 51 -17.15 17.88 -13.84
N LEU A 52 -18.12 17.12 -14.36
CA LEU A 52 -17.91 15.94 -15.19
C LEU A 52 -17.61 16.25 -16.67
N ASP A 53 -17.83 17.51 -17.13
CA ASP A 53 -17.52 17.91 -18.50
C ASP A 53 -16.03 18.30 -18.67
N TRP A 54 -15.15 17.53 -18.04
CA TRP A 54 -13.70 17.64 -18.20
C TRP A 54 -13.19 16.63 -19.21
N TRP A 55 -12.21 17.00 -20.00
CA TRP A 55 -11.73 16.16 -21.12
C TRP A 55 -11.31 14.73 -20.70
N SER A 56 -10.71 14.56 -19.52
CA SER A 56 -10.25 13.26 -18.99
C SER A 56 -11.39 12.39 -18.46
N LEU A 57 -12.58 12.97 -18.20
CA LEU A 57 -13.75 12.25 -17.70
C LEU A 57 -14.74 11.90 -18.82
N ARG A 58 -14.51 12.43 -20.03
CA ARG A 58 -15.34 12.08 -21.19
C ARG A 58 -15.04 10.66 -21.67
N PRO A 59 -16.03 9.96 -22.24
CA PRO A 59 -15.79 8.67 -22.87
C PRO A 59 -14.63 8.73 -23.89
N ILE A 60 -13.76 7.71 -23.87
CA ILE A 60 -12.63 7.62 -24.79
C ILE A 60 -13.15 7.48 -26.23
N VAL A 61 -12.77 8.42 -27.09
CA VAL A 61 -13.08 8.39 -28.52
C VAL A 61 -11.80 8.10 -29.29
N LYS A 62 -11.83 7.08 -30.14
CA LYS A 62 -10.71 6.74 -31.03
C LYS A 62 -10.53 7.83 -32.08
N ALA A 63 -9.52 8.67 -31.90
CA ALA A 63 -9.19 9.69 -32.88
C ALA A 63 -8.62 9.06 -34.16
N ALA A 64 -9.01 9.59 -35.34
CA ALA A 64 -8.40 9.20 -36.62
C ALA A 64 -6.97 9.73 -36.69
N PRO A 65 -5.96 8.89 -37.01
CA PRO A 65 -4.59 9.36 -37.15
C PRO A 65 -4.50 10.40 -38.32
N PRO A 66 -3.76 11.51 -38.10
CA PRO A 66 -3.46 12.44 -39.19
C PRO A 66 -2.76 11.74 -40.37
N PRO A 67 -2.91 12.23 -41.63
CA PRO A 67 -2.20 11.67 -42.75
C PRO A 67 -0.69 11.93 -42.65
N GLY A 68 0.12 11.11 -43.33
CA GLY A 68 1.56 11.37 -43.52
C GLY A 68 2.52 10.49 -42.72
N ALA A 69 2.03 9.43 -42.06
CA ALA A 69 2.87 8.40 -41.43
C ALA A 69 2.21 7.02 -41.51
N THR A 70 3.04 5.97 -41.57
CA THR A 70 2.57 4.57 -41.57
C THR A 70 2.15 4.09 -40.16
N HIS A 71 2.77 4.62 -39.14
CA HIS A 71 2.44 4.28 -37.77
C HIS A 71 1.56 5.38 -37.11
N PRO A 72 0.43 5.03 -36.47
CA PRO A 72 -0.49 6.03 -35.91
C PRO A 72 0.16 6.98 -34.89
N ILE A 73 1.04 6.48 -34.03
CA ILE A 73 1.75 7.33 -33.05
C ILE A 73 2.61 8.36 -33.75
N ASP A 74 3.36 7.94 -34.80
CA ASP A 74 4.19 8.86 -35.57
C ASP A 74 3.35 9.91 -36.30
N ALA A 75 2.14 9.55 -36.76
CA ALA A 75 1.23 10.50 -37.36
C ALA A 75 0.86 11.65 -36.44
N PHE A 76 0.46 11.33 -35.21
CA PHE A 76 0.15 12.36 -34.19
C PHE A 76 1.37 13.18 -33.78
N ILE A 77 2.52 12.53 -33.54
CA ILE A 77 3.76 13.22 -33.17
C ILE A 77 4.20 14.18 -34.31
N ARG A 78 4.22 13.72 -35.54
CA ARG A 78 4.62 14.56 -36.70
C ARG A 78 3.68 15.73 -36.94
N ALA A 79 2.37 15.51 -36.80
CA ALA A 79 1.39 16.59 -36.91
C ALA A 79 1.62 17.65 -35.82
N ARG A 80 1.92 17.23 -34.58
CA ARG A 80 2.22 18.15 -33.50
C ARG A 80 3.53 18.91 -33.71
N LEU A 81 4.59 18.23 -34.17
CA LEU A 81 5.86 18.88 -34.52
C LEU A 81 5.64 19.92 -35.61
N ALA A 82 4.94 19.56 -36.70
CA ALA A 82 4.66 20.47 -37.81
C ALA A 82 3.89 21.72 -37.37
N SER A 83 2.93 21.59 -36.44
CA SER A 83 2.19 22.74 -35.92
C SER A 83 3.07 23.75 -35.17
N HIS A 84 4.29 23.35 -34.77
CA HIS A 84 5.30 24.19 -34.12
C HIS A 84 6.50 24.51 -35.05
N GLY A 85 6.42 24.20 -36.35
CA GLY A 85 7.52 24.40 -37.29
C GLY A 85 8.74 23.50 -37.03
N LEU A 86 8.54 22.38 -36.33
CA LEU A 86 9.59 21.42 -35.99
C LEU A 86 9.54 20.17 -36.86
N HIS A 87 10.68 19.52 -37.00
CA HIS A 87 10.84 18.26 -37.72
C HIS A 87 11.43 17.19 -36.77
N PRO A 88 11.09 15.90 -36.97
CA PRO A 88 11.74 14.83 -36.23
C PRO A 88 13.24 14.79 -36.54
N ALA A 89 14.03 14.44 -35.51
CA ALA A 89 15.46 14.19 -35.69
C ALA A 89 15.67 12.97 -36.63
N PRO A 90 16.85 12.87 -37.31
CA PRO A 90 17.19 11.69 -38.08
C PRO A 90 17.13 10.41 -37.22
N PRO A 91 16.85 9.24 -37.82
CA PRO A 91 16.92 7.95 -37.12
C PRO A 91 18.28 7.75 -36.48
N ALA A 92 18.27 7.22 -35.27
CA ALA A 92 19.51 6.86 -34.55
C ALA A 92 20.23 5.70 -35.26
N ASP A 93 21.54 5.66 -35.13
CA ASP A 93 22.34 4.52 -35.62
C ASP A 93 22.08 3.23 -34.81
N ALA A 94 22.47 2.08 -35.39
CA ALA A 94 22.19 0.78 -34.81
C ALA A 94 22.79 0.60 -33.39
N ARG A 95 23.98 1.16 -33.11
CA ARG A 95 24.60 1.07 -31.78
C ARG A 95 23.81 1.86 -30.75
N THR A 96 23.35 3.03 -31.12
CA THR A 96 22.48 3.87 -30.30
C THR A 96 21.14 3.20 -30.04
N LEU A 97 20.52 2.60 -31.08
CA LEU A 97 19.23 1.90 -30.95
C LEU A 97 19.30 0.71 -30.02
N ILE A 98 20.27 -0.21 -30.18
CA ILE A 98 20.41 -1.38 -29.32
C ILE A 98 20.68 -0.96 -27.89
N ARG A 99 21.54 0.05 -27.65
CA ARG A 99 21.82 0.56 -26.31
C ARG A 99 20.55 1.09 -25.65
N ARG A 100 19.74 1.89 -26.34
CA ARG A 100 18.49 2.44 -25.81
C ARG A 100 17.52 1.32 -25.45
N LEU A 101 17.29 0.35 -26.35
CA LEU A 101 16.38 -0.78 -26.11
C LEU A 101 16.77 -1.58 -24.88
N TYR A 102 18.06 -1.90 -24.70
CA TYR A 102 18.52 -2.64 -23.55
C TYR A 102 18.27 -1.90 -22.24
N PHE A 103 18.59 -0.60 -22.17
CA PHE A 103 18.33 0.20 -20.97
C PHE A 103 16.84 0.40 -20.70
N ASP A 104 16.04 0.57 -21.74
CA ASP A 104 14.60 0.78 -21.58
C ASP A 104 13.90 -0.51 -21.15
N LEU A 105 14.22 -1.65 -21.78
CA LEU A 105 13.51 -2.90 -21.55
C LEU A 105 14.10 -3.75 -20.42
N THR A 106 15.43 -3.72 -20.21
CA THR A 106 16.09 -4.58 -19.22
C THR A 106 16.83 -3.82 -18.13
N GLY A 107 17.06 -2.51 -18.33
CA GLY A 107 17.86 -1.69 -17.40
C GLY A 107 19.35 -1.97 -17.43
N LEU A 108 19.83 -2.84 -18.33
CA LEU A 108 21.23 -3.30 -18.42
C LEU A 108 21.81 -2.92 -19.80
N PRO A 109 23.13 -2.74 -19.93
CA PRO A 109 23.77 -2.54 -21.22
C PRO A 109 23.80 -3.84 -22.03
N PRO A 110 23.77 -3.78 -23.37
CA PRO A 110 24.08 -4.92 -24.23
C PRO A 110 25.55 -5.30 -24.12
N THR A 111 25.88 -6.58 -24.35
CA THR A 111 27.27 -7.02 -24.47
C THR A 111 27.92 -6.56 -25.78
N PRO A 112 29.26 -6.53 -25.89
CA PRO A 112 29.94 -6.21 -27.13
C PRO A 112 29.54 -7.13 -28.29
N GLU A 113 29.31 -8.41 -28.01
CA GLU A 113 28.92 -9.44 -28.99
C GLU A 113 27.51 -9.18 -29.50
N GLU A 114 26.57 -8.83 -28.63
CA GLU A 114 25.19 -8.48 -28.97
C GLU A 114 25.15 -7.21 -29.84
N ILE A 115 25.97 -6.21 -29.50
CA ILE A 115 26.11 -5.00 -30.33
C ILE A 115 26.64 -5.38 -31.70
N ALA A 116 27.71 -6.18 -31.80
CA ALA A 116 28.29 -6.57 -33.08
C ALA A 116 27.30 -7.35 -33.95
N ALA A 117 26.55 -8.30 -33.33
CA ALA A 117 25.55 -9.08 -34.04
C ALA A 117 24.41 -8.20 -34.57
N PHE A 118 23.88 -7.30 -33.77
CA PHE A 118 22.79 -6.39 -34.21
C PHE A 118 23.25 -5.42 -35.29
N VAL A 119 24.45 -4.86 -35.18
CA VAL A 119 25.03 -3.95 -36.19
C VAL A 119 25.28 -4.67 -37.52
N ALA A 120 25.65 -5.96 -37.49
CA ALA A 120 25.86 -6.78 -38.68
C ALA A 120 24.56 -7.24 -39.36
N ASP A 121 23.45 -7.35 -38.59
CA ASP A 121 22.15 -7.78 -39.10
C ASP A 121 21.51 -6.65 -39.95
N ARG A 122 21.38 -6.90 -41.24
CA ARG A 122 20.79 -5.97 -42.21
C ARG A 122 19.35 -6.32 -42.59
N SER A 123 18.77 -7.30 -41.96
CA SER A 123 17.39 -7.69 -42.26
C SER A 123 16.39 -6.60 -41.79
N PRO A 124 15.29 -6.40 -42.54
CA PRO A 124 14.34 -5.32 -42.26
C PRO A 124 13.62 -5.50 -40.91
N ASP A 125 13.58 -6.70 -40.36
CA ASP A 125 12.94 -7.08 -39.08
C ASP A 125 13.93 -7.21 -37.90
N ALA A 126 15.22 -6.91 -38.09
CA ALA A 126 16.25 -7.01 -37.08
C ALA A 126 15.88 -6.28 -35.76
N TYR A 127 15.31 -5.08 -35.91
CA TYR A 127 14.87 -4.28 -34.77
C TYR A 127 13.70 -4.94 -34.03
N ALA A 128 12.68 -5.42 -34.74
CA ALA A 128 11.52 -6.07 -34.16
C ALA A 128 11.91 -7.35 -33.39
N ARG A 129 12.76 -8.21 -34.01
CA ARG A 129 13.28 -9.41 -33.36
C ARG A 129 14.09 -9.09 -32.11
N LEU A 130 14.83 -7.99 -32.09
CA LEU A 130 15.56 -7.55 -30.89
C LEU A 130 14.59 -7.15 -29.79
N VAL A 131 13.52 -6.41 -30.12
CA VAL A 131 12.48 -6.03 -29.15
C VAL A 131 11.82 -7.28 -28.57
N ASP A 132 11.36 -8.21 -29.40
CA ASP A 132 10.70 -9.45 -28.97
C ASP A 132 11.61 -10.24 -28.02
N ARG A 133 12.88 -10.43 -28.39
CA ARG A 133 13.85 -11.12 -27.52
C ARG A 133 14.05 -10.45 -26.16
N LEU A 134 14.06 -9.12 -26.12
CA LEU A 134 14.23 -8.39 -24.85
C LEU A 134 12.96 -8.42 -23.99
N LEU A 135 11.77 -8.41 -24.60
CA LEU A 135 10.50 -8.59 -23.90
C LEU A 135 10.35 -9.99 -23.30
N GLU A 136 10.90 -11.04 -23.95
CA GLU A 136 10.94 -12.40 -23.45
C GLU A 136 11.98 -12.60 -22.31
N SER A 137 12.88 -11.63 -22.12
CA SER A 137 13.90 -11.72 -21.06
C SER A 137 13.28 -11.54 -19.68
N PRO A 138 13.64 -12.38 -18.67
CA PRO A 138 13.20 -12.19 -17.30
C PRO A 138 13.61 -10.83 -16.72
N ARG A 139 14.62 -10.18 -17.29
CA ARG A 139 15.06 -8.84 -16.92
C ARG A 139 14.05 -7.75 -17.24
N TYR A 140 13.14 -8.00 -18.19
CA TYR A 140 12.06 -7.08 -18.50
C TYR A 140 11.16 -6.85 -17.27
N GLY A 141 10.66 -7.90 -16.66
CA GLY A 141 9.85 -7.77 -15.45
C GLY A 141 10.62 -7.14 -14.28
N GLU A 142 11.89 -7.51 -14.06
CA GLU A 142 12.73 -6.88 -13.03
C GLU A 142 12.90 -5.37 -13.26
N ARG A 143 13.07 -4.95 -14.51
CA ARG A 143 13.20 -3.54 -14.88
C ARG A 143 11.89 -2.77 -14.69
N TRP A 144 10.80 -3.31 -15.21
CA TRP A 144 9.51 -2.61 -15.23
C TRP A 144 8.76 -2.69 -13.91
N ALA A 145 8.97 -3.75 -13.12
CA ALA A 145 8.44 -3.83 -11.76
C ALA A 145 8.87 -2.66 -10.88
N ARG A 146 10.08 -2.12 -11.08
CA ARG A 146 10.56 -0.95 -10.33
C ARG A 146 9.64 0.26 -10.51
N HIS A 147 9.15 0.50 -11.72
CA HIS A 147 8.22 1.60 -11.99
C HIS A 147 6.87 1.38 -11.29
N TRP A 148 6.38 0.14 -11.29
CA TRP A 148 5.16 -0.21 -10.58
C TRP A 148 5.32 -0.09 -9.06
N LEU A 149 6.41 -0.63 -8.52
CA LEU A 149 6.70 -0.58 -7.09
C LEU A 149 6.90 0.86 -6.58
N ASP A 150 7.42 1.75 -7.43
CA ASP A 150 7.53 3.18 -7.16
C ASP A 150 6.16 3.85 -7.09
N VAL A 151 5.28 3.57 -8.05
CA VAL A 151 3.90 4.09 -8.07
C VAL A 151 3.11 3.68 -6.82
N VAL A 152 3.25 2.42 -6.38
CA VAL A 152 2.57 1.91 -5.18
C VAL A 152 3.34 2.17 -3.88
N HIS A 153 4.39 2.97 -3.92
CA HIS A 153 5.30 3.33 -2.83
C HIS A 153 5.74 2.13 -1.96
N TYR A 154 6.07 1.00 -2.60
CA TYR A 154 6.51 -0.21 -1.95
C TYR A 154 7.76 0.02 -1.08
N GLY A 155 7.72 -0.47 0.16
CA GLY A 155 8.85 -0.44 1.09
C GLY A 155 9.17 -1.80 1.69
N ASP A 156 10.46 -2.09 1.85
CA ASP A 156 10.96 -3.28 2.57
C ASP A 156 11.00 -3.07 4.09
N THR A 157 10.68 -1.86 4.55
CA THR A 157 10.59 -1.48 5.97
C THR A 157 9.26 -0.79 6.25
N HIS A 158 8.88 -0.71 7.53
CA HIS A 158 7.61 -0.08 7.94
C HIS A 158 7.62 1.45 7.81
N GLY A 159 8.80 2.08 7.82
CA GLY A 159 8.91 3.52 8.01
C GLY A 159 8.56 3.94 9.45
N TYR A 160 8.27 5.21 9.67
CA TYR A 160 7.95 5.80 10.96
C TYR A 160 9.11 5.72 11.99
N ASP A 161 8.83 6.09 13.24
CA ASP A 161 9.83 6.22 14.32
C ASP A 161 10.63 4.94 14.59
N LYS A 162 9.98 3.78 14.44
CA LYS A 162 10.61 2.47 14.60
C LYS A 162 10.59 1.73 13.28
N ASP A 163 11.46 2.16 12.39
CA ASP A 163 11.60 1.60 11.06
C ASP A 163 12.13 0.16 11.11
N LYS A 164 11.21 -0.80 11.20
CA LYS A 164 11.53 -2.23 11.24
C LYS A 164 11.46 -2.86 9.86
N PRO A 165 12.36 -3.80 9.53
CA PRO A 165 12.25 -4.60 8.31
C PRO A 165 10.90 -5.34 8.21
N ARG A 166 10.43 -5.52 6.98
CA ARG A 166 9.20 -6.27 6.63
C ARG A 166 9.59 -7.57 5.92
N PRO A 167 9.90 -8.64 6.67
CA PRO A 167 10.46 -9.87 6.10
C PRO A 167 9.51 -10.58 5.12
N ASN A 168 8.23 -10.28 5.18
CA ASN A 168 7.19 -10.91 4.35
C ASN A 168 6.63 -9.98 3.26
N ALA A 169 7.29 -8.84 2.95
CA ALA A 169 6.83 -7.92 1.88
C ALA A 169 7.25 -8.39 0.47
N TRP A 170 8.41 -9.06 0.34
CA TRP A 170 9.01 -9.47 -0.94
C TRP A 170 8.12 -10.31 -1.88
N PRO A 171 7.14 -11.13 -1.42
CA PRO A 171 6.28 -11.90 -2.32
C PRO A 171 5.50 -11.01 -3.29
N TYR A 172 5.04 -9.85 -2.84
CA TYR A 172 4.36 -8.89 -3.70
C TYR A 172 5.28 -8.35 -4.82
N ARG A 173 6.52 -7.99 -4.49
CA ARG A 173 7.52 -7.60 -5.50
C ARG A 173 7.71 -8.70 -6.56
N ASP A 174 7.87 -9.92 -6.12
CA ASP A 174 8.09 -11.06 -7.01
C ASP A 174 6.83 -11.38 -7.85
N TYR A 175 5.63 -11.19 -7.30
CA TYR A 175 4.38 -11.25 -8.04
C TYR A 175 4.36 -10.22 -9.19
N VAL A 176 4.69 -8.95 -8.91
CA VAL A 176 4.72 -7.89 -9.93
C VAL A 176 5.69 -8.23 -11.05
N ILE A 177 6.90 -8.72 -10.72
CA ILE A 177 7.90 -9.16 -11.71
C ILE A 177 7.33 -10.28 -12.59
N ARG A 178 6.70 -11.29 -12.00
CA ARG A 178 6.11 -12.40 -12.76
C ARG A 178 4.96 -11.95 -13.64
N ALA A 179 4.06 -11.12 -13.12
CA ALA A 179 2.93 -10.59 -13.86
C ALA A 179 3.36 -9.86 -15.13
N LEU A 180 4.41 -9.04 -15.04
CA LEU A 180 4.99 -8.35 -16.19
C LEU A 180 5.69 -9.29 -17.17
N ASN A 181 6.44 -10.27 -16.68
CA ASN A 181 7.13 -11.26 -17.52
C ASN A 181 6.17 -12.22 -18.24
N THR A 182 4.97 -12.43 -17.70
CA THR A 182 3.94 -13.28 -18.32
C THR A 182 2.94 -12.49 -19.16
N ASP A 183 3.16 -11.17 -19.29
CA ASP A 183 2.23 -10.25 -19.96
C ASP A 183 0.79 -10.42 -19.46
N GLN A 184 0.63 -10.46 -18.13
CA GLN A 184 -0.67 -10.69 -17.50
C GLN A 184 -1.67 -9.62 -17.94
N PRO A 185 -2.90 -9.99 -18.35
CA PRO A 185 -3.91 -9.01 -18.72
C PRO A 185 -4.14 -7.98 -17.60
N TYR A 186 -4.09 -6.69 -17.96
CA TYR A 186 -4.14 -5.60 -16.97
C TYR A 186 -5.37 -5.65 -16.06
N ALA A 187 -6.55 -6.01 -16.60
CA ALA A 187 -7.76 -6.16 -15.80
C ALA A 187 -7.59 -7.24 -14.71
N ARG A 188 -6.93 -8.35 -15.02
CA ARG A 188 -6.64 -9.42 -14.06
C ARG A 188 -5.63 -8.94 -13.01
N PHE A 189 -4.58 -8.24 -13.44
CA PHE A 189 -3.57 -7.65 -12.57
C PHE A 189 -4.17 -6.67 -11.55
N VAL A 190 -5.13 -5.82 -11.97
CA VAL A 190 -5.88 -4.93 -11.07
C VAL A 190 -6.75 -5.71 -10.08
N GLN A 191 -7.54 -6.67 -10.58
CA GLN A 191 -8.45 -7.46 -9.75
C GLN A 191 -7.72 -8.25 -8.65
N GLU A 192 -6.59 -8.85 -8.98
CA GLU A 192 -5.78 -9.59 -8.00
C GLU A 192 -5.23 -8.69 -6.90
N GLN A 193 -4.80 -7.49 -7.23
CA GLN A 193 -4.23 -6.57 -6.26
C GLN A 193 -5.25 -5.91 -5.33
N ILE A 194 -6.52 -5.80 -5.76
CA ILE A 194 -7.58 -5.17 -4.94
C ILE A 194 -8.36 -6.21 -4.13
N ALA A 195 -8.70 -7.34 -4.73
CA ALA A 195 -9.60 -8.33 -4.16
C ALA A 195 -9.23 -9.78 -4.58
N GLY A 196 -7.93 -10.06 -4.67
CA GLY A 196 -7.42 -11.33 -5.17
C GLY A 196 -7.90 -12.53 -4.38
N ASP A 197 -7.90 -12.45 -3.07
CA ASP A 197 -8.33 -13.53 -2.18
C ASP A 197 -9.83 -13.84 -2.24
N VAL A 198 -10.64 -12.90 -2.67
CA VAL A 198 -12.09 -13.07 -2.85
C VAL A 198 -12.42 -13.54 -4.26
N LEU A 199 -11.83 -12.91 -5.27
CA LEU A 199 -12.12 -13.20 -6.67
C LEU A 199 -11.43 -14.48 -7.16
N PHE A 200 -10.24 -14.78 -6.64
CA PHE A 200 -9.41 -15.91 -7.09
C PHE A 200 -8.83 -16.67 -5.90
N PRO A 201 -9.70 -17.18 -5.03
CA PRO A 201 -9.30 -17.70 -3.73
C PRO A 201 -8.35 -18.89 -3.77
N ASP A 202 -8.27 -19.61 -4.87
CA ASP A 202 -7.39 -20.78 -5.05
C ASP A 202 -6.04 -20.42 -5.71
N SER A 203 -5.84 -19.13 -6.04
CA SER A 203 -4.61 -18.66 -6.66
C SER A 203 -3.63 -18.14 -5.60
N PRO A 204 -2.44 -18.74 -5.46
CA PRO A 204 -1.39 -18.19 -4.61
C PRO A 204 -0.95 -16.79 -5.04
N ASP A 205 -0.88 -16.53 -6.35
CA ASP A 205 -0.52 -15.21 -6.89
C ASP A 205 -1.52 -14.13 -6.47
N ALA A 206 -2.81 -14.47 -6.39
CA ALA A 206 -3.84 -13.55 -5.94
C ALA A 206 -3.71 -13.17 -4.45
N VAL A 207 -3.10 -14.03 -3.63
CA VAL A 207 -2.75 -13.70 -2.23
C VAL A 207 -1.53 -12.78 -2.20
N GLU A 208 -0.49 -13.09 -2.99
CA GLU A 208 0.72 -12.26 -3.08
C GLU A 208 0.39 -10.84 -3.61
N ALA A 209 -0.55 -10.75 -4.55
CA ALA A 209 -1.00 -9.51 -5.17
C ALA A 209 -1.62 -8.51 -4.18
N LEU A 210 -2.28 -9.00 -3.11
CA LEU A 210 -2.85 -8.14 -2.05
C LEU A 210 -1.80 -7.31 -1.31
N GLY A 211 -0.51 -7.60 -1.53
CA GLY A 211 0.59 -6.79 -1.03
C GLY A 211 0.52 -5.32 -1.46
N LEU A 212 -0.23 -4.97 -2.51
CA LEU A 212 -0.51 -3.57 -2.88
C LEU A 212 -1.14 -2.79 -1.73
N ILE A 213 -2.14 -3.36 -1.06
CA ILE A 213 -2.87 -2.70 0.05
C ILE A 213 -1.97 -2.45 1.27
N ALA A 214 -0.88 -3.21 1.37
CA ALA A 214 0.11 -3.09 2.44
C ALA A 214 1.49 -2.64 1.91
N ALA A 215 1.60 -2.10 0.69
CA ALA A 215 2.88 -1.80 0.05
C ALA A 215 3.64 -0.67 0.74
N GLY A 216 2.92 0.41 1.09
CA GLY A 216 3.50 1.61 1.65
C GLY A 216 3.93 1.52 3.12
N PRO A 217 4.58 2.57 3.61
CA PRO A 217 4.94 2.69 5.03
C PRO A 217 3.68 2.82 5.90
N TRP A 218 3.74 2.32 7.13
CA TRP A 218 2.65 2.42 8.10
C TRP A 218 3.14 2.27 9.54
N ASP A 219 2.40 2.84 10.49
CA ASP A 219 2.74 2.80 11.92
C ASP A 219 2.47 1.41 12.52
N PHE A 220 3.44 0.50 12.35
CA PHE A 220 3.37 -0.84 12.92
C PHE A 220 3.17 -0.84 14.45
N ILE A 221 3.80 0.09 15.16
CA ILE A 221 3.70 0.16 16.63
C ILE A 221 2.33 0.67 17.06
N GLY A 222 1.81 1.70 16.40
CA GLY A 222 0.45 2.19 16.62
C GLY A 222 -0.60 1.11 16.43
N HIS A 223 -0.36 0.18 15.50
CA HIS A 223 -1.23 -0.96 15.28
C HIS A 223 -1.07 -2.08 16.31
N ALA A 224 0.18 -2.49 16.60
CA ALA A 224 0.44 -3.67 17.41
C ALA A 224 0.29 -3.42 18.92
N GLU A 225 0.63 -2.21 19.39
CA GLU A 225 0.76 -1.90 20.81
C GLU A 225 -0.34 -0.95 21.32
N VAL A 226 -1.03 -0.22 20.43
CA VAL A 226 -2.03 0.77 20.82
C VAL A 226 -3.44 0.32 20.42
N PRO A 227 -4.33 0.01 21.37
CA PRO A 227 -5.69 -0.43 21.07
C PRO A 227 -6.52 0.71 20.49
N GLU A 228 -7.48 0.38 19.62
CA GLU A 228 -8.42 1.35 19.01
C GLU A 228 -9.29 2.11 20.02
N SER A 229 -9.40 1.62 21.26
CA SER A 229 -10.07 2.36 22.33
C SER A 229 -9.37 3.66 22.70
N LYS A 230 -8.08 3.80 22.36
CA LYS A 230 -7.27 5.01 22.58
C LYS A 230 -7.26 5.88 21.32
N ILE A 231 -7.06 7.19 21.51
CA ILE A 231 -7.02 8.18 20.45
C ILE A 231 -5.92 7.85 19.42
N ASP A 232 -4.71 7.54 19.89
CA ASP A 232 -3.57 7.25 19.00
C ASP A 232 -3.80 5.99 18.14
N GLY A 233 -4.45 4.96 18.72
CA GLY A 233 -4.85 3.77 17.97
C GLY A 233 -5.88 4.07 16.88
N LYS A 234 -6.84 4.97 17.14
CA LYS A 234 -7.80 5.45 16.11
C LYS A 234 -7.10 6.24 15.01
N ILE A 235 -6.11 7.07 15.38
CA ILE A 235 -5.32 7.84 14.42
C ILE A 235 -4.53 6.90 13.52
N ALA A 236 -3.83 5.90 14.06
CA ALA A 236 -3.08 4.92 13.30
C ALA A 236 -3.99 4.19 12.28
N ARG A 237 -5.16 3.71 12.72
CA ARG A 237 -6.15 3.06 11.83
C ARG A 237 -6.71 3.99 10.75
N HIS A 238 -6.89 5.27 11.09
CA HIS A 238 -7.35 6.27 10.11
C HIS A 238 -6.28 6.52 9.04
N LEU A 239 -5.03 6.68 9.43
CA LEU A 239 -3.91 6.88 8.51
C LEU A 239 -3.70 5.69 7.58
N ASP A 240 -3.88 4.47 8.08
CA ASP A 240 -3.82 3.28 7.23
C ASP A 240 -4.91 3.25 6.16
N ARG A 241 -6.15 3.55 6.54
CA ARG A 241 -7.25 3.60 5.57
C ARG A 241 -7.08 4.74 4.56
N ASP A 242 -6.54 5.87 5.00
CA ASP A 242 -6.18 6.99 4.13
C ASP A 242 -5.15 6.56 3.09
N ASP A 243 -4.09 5.86 3.52
CA ASP A 243 -3.08 5.31 2.62
C ASP A 243 -3.66 4.27 1.64
N MET A 244 -4.51 3.35 2.11
CA MET A 244 -5.16 2.35 1.25
C MET A 244 -6.00 3.01 0.15
N VAL A 245 -6.78 4.05 0.50
CA VAL A 245 -7.60 4.81 -0.47
C VAL A 245 -6.71 5.55 -1.45
N ALA A 246 -5.73 6.29 -0.94
CA ALA A 246 -4.85 7.10 -1.76
C ALA A 246 -4.01 6.27 -2.72
N ASN A 247 -3.42 5.17 -2.23
CA ASN A 247 -2.63 4.25 -3.04
C ASN A 247 -3.49 3.60 -4.12
N THR A 248 -4.67 3.08 -3.77
CA THR A 248 -5.56 2.42 -4.74
C THR A 248 -6.04 3.38 -5.82
N ILE A 249 -6.57 4.54 -5.44
CA ILE A 249 -7.12 5.50 -6.41
C ILE A 249 -6.00 6.18 -7.20
N GLY A 250 -4.90 6.55 -6.54
CA GLY A 250 -3.73 7.14 -7.20
C GLY A 250 -3.12 6.20 -8.24
N THR A 251 -2.96 4.93 -7.90
CA THR A 251 -2.37 3.92 -8.77
C THR A 251 -3.25 3.58 -9.98
N PHE A 252 -4.53 3.31 -9.77
CA PHE A 252 -5.40 2.79 -10.84
C PHE A 252 -6.20 3.85 -11.59
N ALA A 253 -6.51 4.97 -10.96
CA ALA A 253 -7.28 6.05 -11.58
C ALA A 253 -6.44 7.30 -11.87
N SER A 254 -5.19 7.37 -11.40
CA SER A 254 -4.31 8.55 -11.52
C SER A 254 -4.93 9.83 -10.95
N VAL A 255 -5.74 9.71 -9.91
CA VAL A 255 -6.43 10.81 -9.23
C VAL A 255 -5.91 10.93 -7.81
N THR A 256 -5.55 12.13 -7.39
CA THR A 256 -5.17 12.41 -6.00
C THR A 256 -6.42 12.71 -5.17
N VAL A 257 -6.68 11.93 -4.13
CA VAL A 257 -7.90 12.04 -3.33
C VAL A 257 -7.70 12.63 -1.93
N HIS A 258 -6.45 12.76 -1.48
CA HIS A 258 -6.13 13.25 -0.12
C HIS A 258 -6.74 14.61 0.23
N CYS A 259 -6.85 15.52 -0.74
CA CYS A 259 -7.47 16.82 -0.49
C CYS A 259 -8.93 16.69 -0.04
N ALA A 260 -9.61 15.64 -0.51
CA ALA A 260 -11.02 15.39 -0.18
C ALA A 260 -11.23 14.90 1.26
N GLN A 261 -10.17 14.58 1.99
CA GLN A 261 -10.24 14.28 3.42
C GLN A 261 -10.81 15.46 4.25
N CYS A 262 -10.43 16.69 3.93
CA CYS A 262 -10.81 17.88 4.69
C CYS A 262 -11.89 18.74 4.02
N HIS A 263 -11.98 18.72 2.68
CA HIS A 263 -12.93 19.50 1.89
C HIS A 263 -13.11 18.87 0.50
N ASN A 264 -14.14 19.25 -0.23
CA ASN A 264 -14.30 18.79 -1.61
C ASN A 264 -13.05 19.09 -2.43
N HIS A 265 -12.60 18.15 -3.27
CA HIS A 265 -11.42 18.33 -4.10
C HIS A 265 -11.54 19.59 -4.95
N LYS A 266 -10.45 20.35 -5.10
CA LYS A 266 -10.49 21.67 -5.74
C LYS A 266 -10.75 21.60 -7.23
N PHE A 267 -10.20 20.59 -7.91
CA PHE A 267 -10.21 20.49 -9.37
C PHE A 267 -11.02 19.30 -9.87
N ASP A 268 -10.88 18.15 -9.21
CA ASP A 268 -11.55 16.92 -9.59
C ASP A 268 -12.93 16.82 -8.93
N PRO A 269 -13.91 16.17 -9.56
CA PRO A 269 -15.27 16.04 -9.02
C PRO A 269 -15.34 14.98 -7.90
N VAL A 270 -14.49 15.12 -6.90
CA VAL A 270 -14.42 14.22 -5.72
C VAL A 270 -14.87 15.00 -4.49
N PRO A 271 -16.13 14.87 -4.05
CA PRO A 271 -16.59 15.46 -2.81
C PRO A 271 -15.99 14.74 -1.59
N GLN A 272 -15.94 15.43 -0.46
CA GLN A 272 -15.48 14.88 0.81
C GLN A 272 -16.25 13.61 1.20
N GLU A 273 -17.55 13.58 0.92
CA GLU A 273 -18.38 12.42 1.21
C GLU A 273 -17.90 11.16 0.48
N ASP A 274 -17.50 11.27 -0.79
CA ASP A 274 -17.00 10.14 -1.56
C ASP A 274 -15.65 9.63 -1.05
N TYR A 275 -14.80 10.53 -0.55
CA TYR A 275 -13.57 10.12 0.14
C TYR A 275 -13.87 9.21 1.34
N TYR A 276 -14.82 9.58 2.21
CA TYR A 276 -15.20 8.76 3.35
C TYR A 276 -15.98 7.49 2.97
N ARG A 277 -16.71 7.50 1.87
CA ARG A 277 -17.29 6.28 1.28
C ARG A 277 -16.20 5.31 0.83
N LEU A 278 -15.13 5.80 0.21
CA LEU A 278 -13.96 4.99 -0.16
C LEU A 278 -13.26 4.43 1.08
N GLN A 279 -13.06 5.25 2.12
CA GLN A 279 -12.53 4.74 3.39
C GLN A 279 -13.39 3.62 3.99
N ALA A 280 -14.71 3.70 3.86
CA ALA A 280 -15.61 2.67 4.37
C ALA A 280 -15.42 1.31 3.66
N VAL A 281 -14.99 1.30 2.39
CA VAL A 281 -14.63 0.06 1.66
C VAL A 281 -13.51 -0.69 2.36
N PHE A 282 -12.51 0.03 2.88
CA PHE A 282 -11.35 -0.54 3.56
C PHE A 282 -11.52 -0.68 5.08
N SER A 283 -12.69 -0.33 5.64
CA SER A 283 -12.90 -0.28 7.10
C SER A 283 -12.74 -1.61 7.82
N ALA A 284 -12.96 -2.73 7.12
CA ALA A 284 -12.83 -4.08 7.66
C ALA A 284 -11.48 -4.74 7.34
N LEU A 285 -10.55 -4.00 6.73
CA LEU A 285 -9.23 -4.53 6.39
C LEU A 285 -8.21 -4.17 7.46
N ASP A 286 -7.37 -5.16 7.79
CA ASP A 286 -6.18 -5.00 8.61
C ASP A 286 -4.95 -5.48 7.84
N ARG A 287 -3.81 -4.82 8.05
CA ARG A 287 -2.51 -5.25 7.54
C ARG A 287 -1.98 -6.38 8.42
N THR A 288 -1.80 -7.55 7.84
CA THR A 288 -1.33 -8.74 8.55
C THR A 288 -0.61 -9.71 7.62
N ASP A 289 0.21 -10.58 8.20
CA ASP A 289 0.79 -11.68 7.45
C ASP A 289 -0.28 -12.72 7.10
N ARG A 290 -0.35 -13.09 5.81
CA ARG A 290 -1.25 -14.12 5.32
C ARG A 290 -0.46 -15.34 4.88
N PRO A 291 -0.71 -16.51 5.49
CA PRO A 291 -0.08 -17.73 5.05
C PRO A 291 -0.71 -18.24 3.74
N TYR A 292 0.14 -18.63 2.80
CA TYR A 292 -0.25 -19.26 1.53
C TYR A 292 0.78 -20.32 1.13
N HIS A 293 0.51 -21.05 0.06
CA HIS A 293 1.47 -22.00 -0.52
C HIS A 293 1.49 -21.82 -2.04
N ARG A 294 2.70 -21.80 -2.64
CA ARG A 294 2.85 -21.56 -4.08
C ARG A 294 2.32 -22.71 -4.97
N ASP A 295 2.31 -23.96 -4.46
CA ASP A 295 1.61 -25.03 -5.13
C ASP A 295 0.10 -24.84 -4.97
N PRO A 296 -0.66 -24.65 -6.07
CA PRO A 296 -2.10 -24.39 -6.01
C PRO A 296 -2.89 -25.52 -5.34
N ALA A 297 -2.46 -26.77 -5.51
CA ALA A 297 -3.16 -27.92 -4.90
C ALA A 297 -3.00 -27.92 -3.37
N ILE A 298 -1.80 -27.60 -2.88
CA ILE A 298 -1.54 -27.47 -1.44
C ILE A 298 -2.28 -26.25 -0.89
N HIS A 299 -2.28 -25.13 -1.61
CA HIS A 299 -3.00 -23.93 -1.23
C HIS A 299 -4.51 -24.19 -1.11
N ALA A 300 -5.13 -24.80 -2.12
CA ALA A 300 -6.54 -25.18 -2.11
C ALA A 300 -6.88 -26.15 -0.96
N ARG A 301 -6.02 -27.17 -0.72
CA ARG A 301 -6.19 -28.11 0.39
C ARG A 301 -6.15 -27.42 1.74
N ARG A 302 -5.22 -26.49 1.93
CA ARG A 302 -5.12 -25.69 3.16
C ARG A 302 -6.40 -24.91 3.40
N ARG A 303 -6.90 -24.18 2.40
CA ARG A 303 -8.14 -23.42 2.50
C ARG A 303 -9.34 -24.29 2.87
N ALA A 304 -9.47 -25.47 2.27
CA ALA A 304 -10.53 -26.41 2.59
C ALA A 304 -10.46 -26.84 4.07
N LEU A 305 -9.27 -27.09 4.60
CA LEU A 305 -9.07 -27.42 6.03
C LEU A 305 -9.41 -26.22 6.94
N GLU A 306 -8.97 -25.02 6.60
CA GLU A 306 -9.30 -23.80 7.35
C GLU A 306 -10.81 -23.52 7.36
N GLN A 307 -11.49 -23.77 6.25
CA GLN A 307 -12.95 -23.67 6.19
C GLN A 307 -13.62 -24.71 7.11
N SER A 308 -13.17 -25.97 7.07
CA SER A 308 -13.69 -27.03 7.94
C SER A 308 -13.47 -26.70 9.42
N ILE A 309 -12.32 -26.10 9.78
CA ILE A 309 -12.05 -25.64 11.14
C ILE A 309 -13.06 -24.55 11.55
N ARG A 310 -13.30 -23.53 10.70
CA ARG A 310 -14.29 -22.49 10.98
C ARG A 310 -15.69 -23.05 11.19
N GLU A 311 -16.10 -23.99 10.35
CA GLU A 311 -17.42 -24.66 10.45
C GLU A 311 -17.54 -25.45 11.76
N ASN A 312 -16.49 -26.19 12.14
CA ASN A 312 -16.47 -26.94 13.38
C ASN A 312 -16.48 -26.02 14.61
N ILE A 313 -15.75 -24.90 14.59
CA ILE A 313 -15.79 -23.90 15.65
C ILE A 313 -17.19 -23.28 15.76
N ALA A 314 -17.81 -22.94 14.65
CA ALA A 314 -19.18 -22.41 14.65
C ALA A 314 -20.19 -23.42 15.21
N ALA A 315 -20.08 -24.69 14.81
CA ALA A 315 -20.91 -25.77 15.35
C ALA A 315 -20.69 -25.97 16.86
N LEU A 316 -19.45 -25.93 17.31
CA LEU A 316 -19.12 -26.03 18.75
C LEU A 316 -19.73 -24.84 19.54
N ASN A 317 -19.57 -23.61 19.05
CA ASN A 317 -20.15 -22.44 19.69
C ASN A 317 -21.70 -22.50 19.75
N ALA A 318 -22.33 -23.04 18.69
CA ALA A 318 -23.77 -23.24 18.68
C ALA A 318 -24.25 -24.25 19.72
N LEU A 319 -23.43 -25.24 20.05
CA LEU A 319 -23.69 -26.20 21.15
C LEU A 319 -23.38 -25.60 22.52
N GLU A 320 -22.27 -24.89 22.65
CA GLU A 320 -21.86 -24.29 23.93
C GLU A 320 -22.78 -23.16 24.39
N THR A 321 -23.26 -22.32 23.49
CA THR A 321 -24.05 -21.12 23.84
C THR A 321 -25.30 -21.46 24.66
N PRO A 322 -26.16 -22.41 24.28
CA PRO A 322 -27.32 -22.78 25.09
C PRO A 322 -26.94 -23.47 26.42
N LEU A 323 -25.85 -24.26 26.43
CA LEU A 323 -25.37 -24.92 27.66
C LEU A 323 -24.86 -23.89 28.68
N ARG A 324 -24.12 -22.88 28.21
CA ARG A 324 -23.65 -21.76 29.05
C ARG A 324 -24.83 -20.94 29.59
N ALA A 325 -25.87 -20.72 28.76
CA ALA A 325 -27.09 -20.05 29.19
C ALA A 325 -27.82 -20.85 30.31
N GLN A 326 -27.89 -22.18 30.19
CA GLN A 326 -28.49 -23.05 31.20
C GLN A 326 -27.69 -23.09 32.51
N ALA A 327 -26.34 -23.07 32.42
CA ALA A 327 -25.47 -23.05 33.58
C ALA A 327 -25.56 -21.74 34.39
N GLY A 328 -25.99 -20.65 33.76
CA GLY A 328 -26.26 -19.38 34.39
C GLY A 328 -25.03 -18.67 34.98
N PRO A 329 -25.23 -17.71 35.90
CA PRO A 329 -24.13 -16.87 36.43
C PRO A 329 -23.08 -17.66 37.22
N ALA A 330 -23.42 -18.82 37.75
CA ALA A 330 -22.51 -19.66 38.53
C ALA A 330 -21.31 -20.15 37.69
N LEU A 331 -21.52 -20.43 36.39
CA LEU A 331 -20.44 -20.83 35.48
C LEU A 331 -19.46 -19.67 35.25
N ALA A 332 -19.96 -18.46 35.01
CA ALA A 332 -19.14 -17.29 34.80
C ALA A 332 -18.29 -16.96 36.05
N GLU A 333 -18.86 -17.13 37.22
CA GLU A 333 -18.13 -16.94 38.48
C GLU A 333 -17.03 -17.99 38.69
N LEU A 334 -17.31 -19.27 38.40
CA LEU A 334 -16.30 -20.32 38.44
C LEU A 334 -15.17 -20.09 37.40
N GLU A 335 -15.49 -19.69 36.19
CA GLU A 335 -14.49 -19.34 35.16
C GLU A 335 -13.60 -18.17 35.61
N ARG A 336 -14.19 -17.16 36.25
CA ARG A 336 -13.45 -16.04 36.85
C ARG A 336 -12.49 -16.54 37.94
N GLN A 337 -12.96 -17.40 38.88
CA GLN A 337 -12.14 -17.96 39.95
C GLN A 337 -11.00 -18.82 39.39
N ILE A 338 -11.25 -19.64 38.35
CA ILE A 338 -10.22 -20.44 37.69
C ILE A 338 -9.16 -19.52 37.06
N LYS A 339 -9.59 -18.46 36.37
CA LYS A 339 -8.69 -17.50 35.74
C LYS A 339 -7.84 -16.76 36.78
N GLU A 340 -8.44 -16.36 37.90
CA GLU A 340 -7.74 -15.71 39.01
C GLU A 340 -6.78 -16.68 39.72
N SER A 341 -7.19 -17.93 39.95
CA SER A 341 -6.33 -18.95 40.55
C SER A 341 -5.18 -19.39 39.65
N SER A 342 -5.42 -19.48 38.34
CA SER A 342 -4.34 -19.78 37.38
C SER A 342 -3.33 -18.64 37.21
N PHE A 343 -3.69 -17.42 37.60
CA PHE A 343 -2.76 -16.27 37.64
C PHE A 343 -1.89 -16.24 38.90
N GLN A 344 -2.29 -16.96 39.98
CA GLN A 344 -1.56 -17.00 41.26
C GLN A 344 -0.59 -18.21 41.37
N GLY A 345 -0.64 -19.13 40.43
CA GLY A 345 0.34 -20.22 40.38
C GLY A 345 1.70 -19.70 39.85
N PRO A 346 2.83 -20.23 40.33
CA PRO A 346 4.11 -19.92 39.72
C PRO A 346 4.01 -20.29 38.23
N ASN A 347 4.24 -19.31 37.40
CA ASN A 347 4.22 -19.52 35.93
C ASN A 347 5.38 -20.45 35.58
N VAL A 348 5.10 -21.73 35.44
CA VAL A 348 6.08 -22.82 35.24
C VAL A 348 7.03 -22.50 34.07
N ARG A 349 6.61 -21.63 33.18
CA ARG A 349 7.43 -21.18 32.02
C ARG A 349 8.37 -20.02 32.34
N ARG A 350 8.18 -19.27 33.44
CA ARG A 350 9.03 -18.11 33.78
C ARG A 350 10.22 -18.47 34.66
N GLY A 351 10.22 -19.64 35.24
CA GLY A 351 11.31 -20.09 36.13
C GLY A 351 11.55 -19.19 37.32
N TYR A 352 12.54 -19.53 38.12
CA TYR A 352 13.01 -18.73 39.23
C TYR A 352 14.13 -17.81 38.77
N HIS A 353 13.99 -16.52 39.02
CA HIS A 353 15.06 -15.54 38.81
C HIS A 353 15.62 -15.13 40.18
N SER A 354 16.91 -15.38 40.37
CA SER A 354 17.59 -14.87 41.57
C SER A 354 17.78 -13.35 41.47
N ALA A 355 17.89 -12.66 42.60
CA ALA A 355 18.30 -11.27 42.59
C ALA A 355 19.64 -11.09 41.86
N VAL A 356 19.82 -9.93 41.22
CA VAL A 356 21.09 -9.57 40.56
C VAL A 356 22.20 -9.54 41.61
N ALA A 357 23.31 -10.21 41.35
CA ALA A 357 24.47 -10.19 42.25
C ALA A 357 25.46 -9.10 41.78
N ASP A 358 26.19 -8.55 42.77
CA ASP A 358 27.17 -7.49 42.49
C ASP A 358 28.39 -7.97 41.69
N THR A 359 28.65 -9.28 41.65
CA THR A 359 29.71 -9.89 40.89
C THR A 359 29.24 -11.10 40.08
N PRO A 360 29.78 -11.34 38.87
CA PRO A 360 29.38 -12.46 38.02
C PRO A 360 29.72 -13.85 38.61
N ASP A 361 30.70 -13.92 39.53
CA ASP A 361 31.18 -15.17 40.11
C ASP A 361 30.41 -15.57 41.37
N THR A 362 29.39 -14.84 41.77
CA THR A 362 28.58 -15.15 42.94
C THR A 362 27.84 -16.47 42.74
N VAL A 363 28.18 -17.48 43.56
CA VAL A 363 27.49 -18.78 43.55
C VAL A 363 26.08 -18.60 44.07
N LYS A 364 25.11 -19.00 43.24
CA LYS A 364 23.69 -18.98 43.57
C LYS A 364 23.16 -20.40 43.63
N TRP A 365 22.28 -20.63 44.59
CA TRP A 365 21.65 -21.94 44.81
C TRP A 365 20.15 -21.79 45.00
N VAL A 366 19.42 -22.84 44.70
CA VAL A 366 17.98 -22.94 44.93
C VAL A 366 17.73 -24.22 45.67
N GLN A 367 16.96 -24.10 46.77
CA GLN A 367 16.49 -25.25 47.54
C GLN A 367 14.99 -25.40 47.30
N VAL A 368 14.55 -26.61 47.00
CA VAL A 368 13.15 -26.95 46.87
C VAL A 368 12.83 -27.94 47.98
N ASP A 369 11.90 -27.55 48.87
CA ASP A 369 11.37 -28.44 49.91
C ASP A 369 10.18 -29.20 49.30
N LEU A 370 10.24 -30.52 49.30
CA LEU A 370 9.19 -31.39 48.78
C LEU A 370 8.15 -31.76 49.83
N GLY A 371 8.31 -31.27 51.05
CA GLY A 371 7.38 -31.47 52.17
C GLY A 371 7.47 -32.88 52.80
N GLU A 372 7.92 -33.87 52.08
CA GLU A 372 8.11 -35.24 52.54
C GLU A 372 9.31 -35.93 51.87
N SER A 373 9.72 -37.05 52.43
CA SER A 373 10.82 -37.84 51.84
C SER A 373 10.33 -38.60 50.63
N VAL A 374 10.78 -38.23 49.44
CA VAL A 374 10.42 -38.88 48.17
C VAL A 374 11.67 -39.36 47.42
N GLU A 375 11.57 -40.48 46.75
CA GLU A 375 12.63 -40.99 45.90
C GLU A 375 12.63 -40.23 44.58
N ILE A 376 13.78 -39.62 44.21
CA ILE A 376 13.94 -38.84 42.97
C ILE A 376 14.86 -39.61 42.02
N ASP A 377 14.33 -39.99 40.88
CA ASP A 377 15.08 -40.69 39.84
C ASP A 377 15.65 -39.71 38.77
N ARG A 378 15.07 -38.50 38.67
CA ARG A 378 15.48 -37.52 37.66
C ARG A 378 15.12 -36.09 38.05
N VAL A 379 16.04 -35.15 37.78
CA VAL A 379 15.81 -33.70 37.90
C VAL A 379 16.01 -33.08 36.53
N TRP A 380 15.03 -32.29 36.09
CA TRP A 380 15.09 -31.52 34.87
C TRP A 380 15.29 -30.04 35.17
N LEU A 381 16.37 -29.47 34.64
CA LEU A 381 16.62 -28.03 34.72
C LEU A 381 16.21 -27.42 33.36
N LEU A 382 15.15 -26.58 33.40
CA LEU A 382 14.68 -25.85 32.23
C LEU A 382 15.13 -24.38 32.39
N PRO A 383 15.79 -23.79 31.39
CA PRO A 383 16.12 -22.38 31.45
C PRO A 383 14.83 -21.55 31.50
N ALA A 384 14.84 -20.43 32.22
CA ALA A 384 13.78 -19.43 32.17
C ALA A 384 13.80 -18.78 30.79
N SER A 385 12.67 -18.70 30.12
CA SER A 385 12.50 -18.06 28.82
C SER A 385 11.98 -16.64 28.95
#